data_8ea469ea0d0432b0dc100f775740d3ea
#
_entry.id   8ea469ea0d0432b0dc100f775740d3ea
#
_cell.length_a   1.000
_cell.length_b   1.000
_cell.length_c   1.000
_cell.angle_alpha   90.00
_cell.angle_beta   90.00
_cell.angle_gamma   90.00
#
_symmetry.space_group_name_H-M   'P 1'
#
loop_
_entity.id
_entity.type
_entity.pdbx_description
1 polymer ?
#
loop_
_entity_poly.entity_id
_entity_poly.type
_entity_poly.pdbx_seq_one_letter_code
_entity_poly.pdbx_strand_id
1 'polypeptide(L)'
;MEIDLSKECKKYNLVERLCDFKNLYQVALKQLNENSKGILSIDSVYQIYAEQIKLFLKLKESSLQNFSNNIFDKAYTDIIEANKIFNLIKYSRDEEFKINMLSAEKAYMDRDENLANKFIYIAEKLIPDDKEMFKLKQRITNISKVIKLENDITEASKLENTELEIALIAKIKQLDNLLTKYDERLNKLKFSNKEKKFNKLVAEAQISLEDNQINSARKKLNLAEKIFPNNDTINVLRESIIKKDRIKRISTLKNEIKGLIKDDKWKVVIKKYKDILILDNNNIFAAEGLDLAEDINELVKQINILNNKPLLLTKIENLNKAILLLENASNYTKVSKKLLVITGLLEKNIKLANEPAVVNIKSDDKTDIKLKKIGIIGKIKNKTLNLKAGKYIFEGKRVGYKTILIEKEIALDEKTIFLEIICNERI
;
A
#
# COMPACT_ATOMS: atom_id res chain seq x y z
N MET A 1 47.40 15.06 -45.40
CA MET A 1 48.51 15.69 -46.13
C MET A 1 47.96 16.14 -47.45
N GLU A 2 47.46 17.41 -47.57
CA GLU A 2 47.05 18.01 -48.82
C GLU A 2 48.30 18.23 -49.64
N ILE A 3 48.41 17.47 -50.72
CA ILE A 3 49.45 17.68 -51.72
C ILE A 3 49.11 18.99 -52.47
N ASP A 4 49.95 19.98 -52.32
CA ASP A 4 49.81 21.26 -53.06
C ASP A 4 50.06 21.04 -54.57
N LEU A 5 48.96 20.64 -55.23
CA LEU A 5 48.92 20.21 -56.62
C LEU A 5 49.32 21.34 -57.63
N SER A 6 49.27 22.62 -57.18
CA SER A 6 49.69 23.77 -58.01
C SER A 6 51.22 23.82 -58.18
N LYS A 7 51.99 23.30 -57.23
CA LYS A 7 53.44 23.23 -57.30
C LYS A 7 53.94 22.11 -58.21
N GLU A 8 53.24 20.96 -58.24
CA GLU A 8 53.62 19.86 -59.14
C GLU A 8 53.35 20.17 -60.63
N CYS A 9 52.31 20.89 -60.95
CA CYS A 9 52.00 21.27 -62.33
C CYS A 9 53.07 22.22 -62.91
N LYS A 10 53.58 23.16 -62.13
CA LYS A 10 54.66 24.05 -62.56
C LYS A 10 55.95 23.30 -62.78
N LYS A 11 56.25 22.23 -62.04
CA LYS A 11 57.42 21.42 -62.14
C LYS A 11 57.56 20.67 -63.47
N TYR A 12 56.41 20.31 -64.13
CA TYR A 12 56.39 19.51 -65.37
C TYR A 12 56.06 20.33 -66.61
N ASN A 13 55.99 21.66 -66.54
CA ASN A 13 55.71 22.55 -67.64
C ASN A 13 54.45 22.19 -68.48
N LEU A 14 53.42 21.73 -67.81
CA LEU A 14 52.15 21.29 -68.40
C LEU A 14 51.25 22.50 -68.60
N VAL A 15 50.53 22.51 -69.77
CA VAL A 15 49.49 23.50 -70.00
C VAL A 15 48.41 23.35 -68.93
N GLU A 16 47.91 24.46 -68.43
CA GLU A 16 46.97 24.50 -67.26
C GLU A 16 45.83 23.48 -67.39
N ARG A 17 45.25 23.36 -68.57
CA ARG A 17 44.17 22.41 -68.90
C ARG A 17 44.59 20.89 -68.70
N LEU A 18 45.82 20.54 -69.05
CA LEU A 18 46.36 19.15 -68.87
C LEU A 18 46.61 18.87 -67.39
N CYS A 19 46.93 19.86 -66.63
CA CYS A 19 47.12 19.76 -65.19
C CYS A 19 45.83 19.51 -64.45
N ASP A 20 44.73 20.15 -64.89
CA ASP A 20 43.40 19.91 -64.36
C ASP A 20 42.97 18.47 -64.61
N PHE A 21 43.19 17.92 -65.80
CA PHE A 21 42.90 16.49 -66.07
C PHE A 21 43.72 15.53 -65.24
N LYS A 22 44.99 15.81 -64.98
CA LYS A 22 45.84 15.00 -64.12
C LYS A 22 45.28 14.94 -62.69
N ASN A 23 44.88 16.07 -62.13
CA ASN A 23 44.32 16.17 -60.78
C ASN A 23 42.98 15.47 -60.66
N LEU A 24 42.06 15.71 -61.61
CA LEU A 24 40.75 15.09 -61.69
C LEU A 24 40.85 13.55 -61.81
N TYR A 25 41.83 13.08 -62.61
CA TYR A 25 42.08 11.67 -62.74
C TYR A 25 42.53 11.03 -61.40
N GLN A 26 43.47 11.64 -60.68
CA GLN A 26 43.96 11.11 -59.41
C GLN A 26 42.84 11.00 -58.38
N VAL A 27 41.99 12.03 -58.29
CA VAL A 27 40.81 12.01 -57.39
C VAL A 27 39.84 10.93 -57.80
N ALA A 28 39.49 10.83 -59.09
CA ALA A 28 38.58 9.80 -59.60
C ALA A 28 39.13 8.36 -59.37
N LEU A 29 40.42 8.16 -59.61
CA LEU A 29 41.06 6.84 -59.39
C LEU A 29 41.05 6.47 -57.91
N LYS A 30 41.34 7.40 -57.01
CA LYS A 30 41.28 7.14 -55.57
C LYS A 30 39.89 6.74 -55.13
N GLN A 31 38.88 7.50 -55.49
CA GLN A 31 37.48 7.20 -55.18
C GLN A 31 37.03 5.85 -55.77
N LEU A 32 37.42 5.55 -57.00
CA LEU A 32 37.08 4.27 -57.63
C LEU A 32 37.73 3.09 -56.90
N ASN A 33 39.01 3.21 -56.48
CA ASN A 33 39.70 2.15 -55.74
C ASN A 33 39.09 1.89 -54.39
N GLU A 34 38.73 2.96 -53.66
CA GLU A 34 38.07 2.86 -52.35
C GLU A 34 36.68 2.20 -52.48
N ASN A 35 35.89 2.62 -53.41
CA ASN A 35 34.52 2.13 -53.60
C ASN A 35 34.47 0.67 -54.16
N SER A 36 35.41 0.30 -55.04
CA SER A 36 35.37 -1.00 -55.70
C SER A 36 35.93 -2.16 -54.89
N LYS A 37 36.82 -1.89 -53.93
CA LYS A 37 37.54 -2.89 -53.14
C LYS A 37 36.62 -3.89 -52.43
N GLY A 38 35.56 -3.44 -51.78
CA GLY A 38 34.64 -4.28 -51.04
C GLY A 38 33.69 -5.14 -51.92
N ILE A 39 33.34 -4.65 -53.09
CA ILE A 39 32.38 -5.32 -54.03
C ILE A 39 33.08 -6.37 -54.88
N LEU A 40 34.23 -6.01 -55.44
CA LEU A 40 34.98 -6.89 -56.34
C LEU A 40 35.77 -7.99 -55.64
N SER A 41 35.85 -7.96 -54.31
CA SER A 41 36.44 -9.05 -53.53
C SER A 41 35.47 -10.23 -53.30
N ILE A 42 34.20 -10.12 -53.70
CA ILE A 42 33.19 -11.15 -53.55
C ILE A 42 33.23 -12.03 -54.81
N ASP A 43 33.76 -13.27 -54.68
CA ASP A 43 33.92 -14.18 -55.78
C ASP A 43 32.63 -14.44 -56.57
N SER A 44 31.49 -14.55 -55.90
CA SER A 44 30.20 -14.77 -56.54
C SER A 44 29.74 -13.57 -57.35
N VAL A 45 29.99 -12.35 -56.89
CA VAL A 45 29.69 -11.11 -57.64
C VAL A 45 30.57 -11.04 -58.90
N TYR A 46 31.85 -11.45 -58.77
CA TYR A 46 32.73 -11.51 -59.91
C TYR A 46 32.24 -12.46 -60.99
N GLN A 47 31.67 -13.63 -60.60
CA GLN A 47 31.10 -14.59 -61.54
C GLN A 47 29.81 -14.10 -62.21
N ILE A 48 28.92 -13.49 -61.42
CA ILE A 48 27.60 -13.00 -61.92
C ILE A 48 27.79 -11.83 -62.93
N TYR A 49 28.72 -10.91 -62.69
CA TYR A 49 28.94 -9.72 -63.47
C TYR A 49 30.25 -9.80 -64.28
N ALA A 50 30.70 -10.99 -64.69
CA ALA A 50 32.00 -11.24 -65.28
C ALA A 50 32.33 -10.37 -66.49
N GLU A 51 31.39 -10.19 -67.41
CA GLU A 51 31.60 -9.35 -68.65
C GLU A 51 31.73 -7.87 -68.28
N GLN A 52 30.89 -7.36 -67.41
CA GLN A 52 30.95 -5.96 -66.95
C GLN A 52 32.24 -5.70 -66.16
N ILE A 53 32.65 -6.64 -65.31
CA ILE A 53 33.90 -6.52 -64.53
C ILE A 53 35.12 -6.56 -65.47
N LYS A 54 35.11 -7.42 -66.49
CA LYS A 54 36.17 -7.48 -67.53
C LYS A 54 36.31 -6.15 -68.27
N LEU A 55 35.19 -5.54 -68.67
CA LEU A 55 35.17 -4.23 -69.30
C LEU A 55 35.68 -3.11 -68.34
N PHE A 56 35.23 -3.13 -67.07
CA PHE A 56 35.70 -2.24 -66.02
C PHE A 56 37.22 -2.31 -65.83
N LEU A 57 37.77 -3.54 -65.71
CA LEU A 57 39.21 -3.76 -65.53
C LEU A 57 40.01 -3.28 -66.75
N LYS A 58 39.52 -3.57 -67.96
CA LYS A 58 40.13 -3.10 -69.20
C LYS A 58 40.21 -1.56 -69.27
N LEU A 59 39.12 -0.87 -68.93
CA LEU A 59 39.10 0.60 -68.91
C LEU A 59 40.01 1.18 -67.83
N LYS A 60 40.04 0.55 -66.64
CA LYS A 60 40.92 0.94 -65.54
C LYS A 60 42.39 0.76 -65.93
N GLU A 61 42.77 -0.36 -66.58
CA GLU A 61 44.12 -0.61 -67.06
C GLU A 61 44.52 0.40 -68.17
N SER A 62 43.64 0.65 -69.16
CA SER A 62 43.83 1.66 -70.18
C SER A 62 44.05 3.05 -69.59
N SER A 63 43.28 3.42 -68.55
CA SER A 63 43.44 4.68 -67.85
C SER A 63 44.81 4.83 -67.16
N LEU A 64 45.32 3.76 -66.55
CA LEU A 64 46.62 3.73 -65.93
C LEU A 64 47.77 3.87 -66.97
N GLN A 65 47.64 3.16 -68.12
CA GLN A 65 48.58 3.23 -69.21
C GLN A 65 48.60 4.68 -69.84
N ASN A 66 47.45 5.24 -70.13
CA ASN A 66 47.35 6.61 -70.64
C ASN A 66 47.93 7.63 -69.67
N PHE A 67 47.69 7.45 -68.36
CA PHE A 67 48.28 8.34 -67.36
C PHE A 67 49.80 8.24 -67.29
N SER A 68 50.38 7.01 -67.35
CA SER A 68 51.81 6.82 -67.40
C SER A 68 52.49 7.39 -68.64
N ASN A 69 51.76 7.44 -69.75
CA ASN A 69 52.19 8.04 -71.02
C ASN A 69 51.94 9.55 -71.12
N ASN A 70 51.48 10.20 -70.00
CA ASN A 70 51.16 11.65 -69.93
C ASN A 70 49.97 12.08 -70.79
N ILE A 71 49.11 11.14 -71.22
CA ILE A 71 47.87 11.43 -71.95
C ILE A 71 46.71 11.59 -70.95
N PHE A 72 46.71 12.70 -70.19
CA PHE A 72 45.87 12.87 -69.03
C PHE A 72 44.40 13.03 -69.34
N ASP A 73 44.01 13.66 -70.43
CA ASP A 73 42.65 13.80 -70.91
C ASP A 73 41.99 12.45 -71.20
N LYS A 74 42.74 11.57 -71.90
CA LYS A 74 42.27 10.25 -72.21
C LYS A 74 42.23 9.33 -70.97
N ALA A 75 43.27 9.46 -70.10
CA ALA A 75 43.28 8.77 -68.80
C ALA A 75 42.07 9.11 -67.95
N TYR A 76 41.72 10.39 -67.89
CA TYR A 76 40.54 10.86 -67.15
C TYR A 76 39.23 10.35 -67.79
N THR A 77 39.10 10.36 -69.10
CA THR A 77 37.92 9.84 -69.81
C THR A 77 37.72 8.34 -69.50
N ASP A 78 38.80 7.53 -69.59
CA ASP A 78 38.78 6.09 -69.37
C ASP A 78 38.38 5.78 -67.89
N ILE A 79 38.89 6.52 -66.90
CA ILE A 79 38.58 6.29 -65.50
C ILE A 79 37.12 6.71 -65.17
N ILE A 80 36.58 7.75 -65.77
CA ILE A 80 35.18 8.11 -65.65
C ILE A 80 34.26 7.06 -66.25
N GLU A 81 34.61 6.50 -67.42
CA GLU A 81 33.83 5.43 -68.01
C GLU A 81 33.91 4.15 -67.19
N ALA A 82 35.08 3.80 -66.64
CA ALA A 82 35.23 2.69 -65.65
C ALA A 82 34.34 2.91 -64.42
N ASN A 83 34.28 4.14 -63.91
CA ASN A 83 33.43 4.48 -62.77
C ASN A 83 31.93 4.32 -63.08
N LYS A 84 31.49 4.67 -64.29
CA LYS A 84 30.09 4.43 -64.73
C LYS A 84 29.78 2.93 -64.77
N ILE A 85 30.66 2.12 -65.35
CA ILE A 85 30.48 0.65 -65.38
C ILE A 85 30.43 0.09 -63.96
N PHE A 86 31.36 0.51 -63.07
CA PHE A 86 31.35 0.08 -61.69
C PHE A 86 30.01 0.46 -60.96
N ASN A 87 29.57 1.70 -61.13
CA ASN A 87 28.29 2.14 -60.52
C ASN A 87 27.10 1.35 -61.06
N LEU A 88 27.13 0.95 -62.33
CA LEU A 88 26.09 0.08 -62.90
C LEU A 88 26.11 -1.31 -62.24
N ILE A 89 27.30 -1.92 -62.05
CA ILE A 89 27.47 -3.18 -61.38
C ILE A 89 26.92 -3.10 -59.96
N LYS A 90 27.32 -2.06 -59.22
CA LYS A 90 26.88 -1.83 -57.84
C LYS A 90 25.35 -1.70 -57.77
N TYR A 91 24.76 -0.85 -58.62
CA TYR A 91 23.33 -0.63 -58.66
C TYR A 91 22.55 -1.93 -58.98
N SER A 92 22.98 -2.65 -60.02
CA SER A 92 22.35 -3.93 -60.41
C SER A 92 22.42 -4.97 -59.32
N ARG A 93 23.58 -5.10 -58.64
CA ARG A 93 23.76 -5.98 -57.49
C ARG A 93 22.83 -5.63 -56.33
N ASP A 94 22.77 -4.36 -55.99
CA ASP A 94 21.99 -3.89 -54.84
C ASP A 94 20.47 -4.06 -55.09
N GLU A 95 20.01 -3.79 -56.29
CA GLU A 95 18.61 -4.02 -56.70
C GLU A 95 18.27 -5.54 -56.77
N GLU A 96 19.15 -6.36 -57.33
CA GLU A 96 18.93 -7.79 -57.41
C GLU A 96 18.93 -8.43 -56.00
N PHE A 97 19.81 -7.97 -55.09
CA PHE A 97 19.79 -8.38 -53.69
C PHE A 97 18.45 -8.02 -53.04
N LYS A 98 17.97 -6.79 -53.18
CA LYS A 98 16.70 -6.35 -52.63
C LYS A 98 15.50 -7.13 -53.18
N ILE A 99 15.46 -7.40 -54.48
CA ILE A 99 14.42 -8.23 -55.09
C ILE A 99 14.41 -9.63 -54.51
N ASN A 100 15.58 -10.26 -54.33
CA ASN A 100 15.68 -11.59 -53.79
C ASN A 100 15.32 -11.63 -52.29
N MET A 101 15.71 -10.61 -51.52
CA MET A 101 15.29 -10.50 -50.11
C MET A 101 13.76 -10.37 -49.97
N LEU A 102 13.11 -9.53 -50.78
CA LEU A 102 11.64 -9.40 -50.75
C LEU A 102 10.94 -10.69 -51.18
N SER A 103 11.50 -11.38 -52.22
CA SER A 103 10.97 -12.65 -52.68
C SER A 103 11.13 -13.77 -51.67
N ALA A 104 12.25 -13.80 -50.94
CA ALA A 104 12.49 -14.72 -49.85
C ALA A 104 11.52 -14.49 -48.69
N GLU A 105 11.28 -13.22 -48.31
CA GLU A 105 10.34 -12.88 -47.27
C GLU A 105 8.89 -13.25 -47.63
N LYS A 106 8.50 -13.02 -48.88
CA LYS A 106 7.19 -13.45 -49.39
C LYS A 106 7.04 -14.95 -49.33
N ALA A 107 8.04 -15.73 -49.87
CA ALA A 107 8.03 -17.20 -49.80
C ALA A 107 8.00 -17.72 -48.36
N TYR A 108 8.69 -17.05 -47.42
CA TYR A 108 8.60 -17.32 -45.98
C TYR A 108 7.18 -17.13 -45.43
N MET A 109 6.52 -16.05 -45.80
CA MET A 109 5.13 -15.78 -45.38
C MET A 109 4.15 -16.81 -45.94
N ASP A 110 4.41 -17.28 -47.18
CA ASP A 110 3.65 -18.34 -47.84
C ASP A 110 4.00 -19.74 -47.31
N ARG A 111 4.96 -19.87 -46.40
CA ARG A 111 5.46 -21.13 -45.80
C ARG A 111 6.16 -22.08 -46.83
N ASP A 112 6.61 -21.52 -47.93
CA ASP A 112 7.44 -22.28 -48.91
C ASP A 112 8.93 -22.18 -48.56
N GLU A 113 9.39 -23.15 -47.75
CA GLU A 113 10.78 -23.23 -47.30
C GLU A 113 11.78 -23.38 -48.45
N ASN A 114 11.42 -24.15 -49.47
CA ASN A 114 12.31 -24.42 -50.63
C ASN A 114 12.51 -23.16 -51.47
N LEU A 115 11.41 -22.45 -51.74
CA LEU A 115 11.46 -21.22 -52.52
C LEU A 115 12.16 -20.10 -51.74
N ALA A 116 11.90 -19.97 -50.46
CA ALA A 116 12.57 -19.00 -49.58
C ALA A 116 14.08 -19.23 -49.52
N ASN A 117 14.51 -20.49 -49.36
CA ASN A 117 15.93 -20.84 -49.36
C ASN A 117 16.61 -20.55 -50.70
N LYS A 118 15.91 -20.76 -51.82
CA LYS A 118 16.44 -20.43 -53.15
C LYS A 118 16.76 -18.94 -53.30
N PHE A 119 15.85 -18.06 -52.85
CA PHE A 119 16.07 -16.61 -52.95
C PHE A 119 17.12 -16.11 -51.95
N ILE A 120 17.16 -16.68 -50.72
CA ILE A 120 18.23 -16.36 -49.75
C ILE A 120 19.60 -16.78 -50.26
N TYR A 121 19.70 -17.92 -50.91
CA TYR A 121 20.98 -18.37 -51.50
C TYR A 121 21.47 -17.38 -52.59
N ILE A 122 20.58 -16.82 -53.44
CA ILE A 122 20.97 -15.83 -54.42
C ILE A 122 21.39 -14.52 -53.71
N ALA A 123 20.61 -14.06 -52.72
CA ALA A 123 20.94 -12.87 -51.96
C ALA A 123 22.29 -12.99 -51.21
N GLU A 124 22.60 -14.14 -50.63
CA GLU A 124 23.87 -14.43 -49.98
C GLU A 124 25.06 -14.37 -50.92
N LYS A 125 24.86 -14.76 -52.21
CA LYS A 125 25.88 -14.63 -53.20
C LYS A 125 26.18 -13.19 -53.63
N LEU A 126 25.20 -12.30 -53.50
CA LEU A 126 25.33 -10.89 -53.86
C LEU A 126 25.93 -10.06 -52.75
N ILE A 127 25.46 -10.24 -51.49
CA ILE A 127 25.91 -9.52 -50.29
C ILE A 127 26.01 -10.53 -49.11
N PRO A 128 27.15 -11.22 -48.96
CA PRO A 128 27.31 -12.33 -47.98
C PRO A 128 27.15 -11.93 -46.53
N ASP A 129 27.54 -10.71 -46.18
CA ASP A 129 27.63 -10.24 -44.78
C ASP A 129 26.43 -9.36 -44.36
N ASP A 130 25.30 -9.42 -45.09
CA ASP A 130 24.13 -8.63 -44.76
C ASP A 130 23.40 -9.17 -43.51
N LYS A 131 23.21 -8.32 -42.51
CA LYS A 131 22.61 -8.70 -41.22
C LYS A 131 21.12 -9.07 -41.33
N GLU A 132 20.38 -8.39 -42.20
CA GLU A 132 18.95 -8.68 -42.37
C GLU A 132 18.73 -9.98 -43.12
N MET A 133 19.60 -10.27 -44.06
CA MET A 133 19.64 -11.57 -44.76
C MET A 133 19.87 -12.72 -43.75
N PHE A 134 20.83 -12.59 -42.83
CA PHE A 134 21.05 -13.59 -41.77
C PHE A 134 19.84 -13.79 -40.87
N LYS A 135 19.17 -12.73 -40.48
CA LYS A 135 17.95 -12.83 -39.69
C LYS A 135 16.84 -13.56 -40.45
N LEU A 136 16.63 -13.22 -41.72
CA LEU A 136 15.63 -13.88 -42.52
C LEU A 136 15.98 -15.34 -42.75
N LYS A 137 17.24 -15.68 -42.97
CA LYS A 137 17.73 -17.06 -43.08
C LYS A 137 17.42 -17.88 -41.83
N GLN A 138 17.65 -17.32 -40.61
CA GLN A 138 17.26 -17.97 -39.35
C GLN A 138 15.74 -18.17 -39.22
N ARG A 139 14.94 -17.23 -39.67
CA ARG A 139 13.47 -17.35 -39.69
C ARG A 139 13.04 -18.49 -40.63
N ILE A 140 13.64 -18.60 -41.83
CA ILE A 140 13.35 -19.62 -42.83
C ILE A 140 13.66 -21.03 -42.27
N THR A 141 14.77 -21.24 -41.57
CA THR A 141 15.10 -22.53 -40.93
C THR A 141 14.10 -22.99 -39.89
N ASN A 142 13.25 -22.11 -39.39
CA ASN A 142 12.20 -22.40 -38.41
C ASN A 142 10.82 -22.63 -39.05
N ILE A 143 10.66 -22.55 -40.37
CA ILE A 143 9.35 -22.65 -41.05
C ILE A 143 8.59 -23.92 -40.62
N SER A 144 9.22 -25.09 -40.68
CA SER A 144 8.57 -26.33 -40.28
C SER A 144 8.09 -26.35 -38.83
N LYS A 145 8.84 -25.74 -37.90
CA LYS A 145 8.41 -25.56 -36.49
C LYS A 145 7.25 -24.61 -36.36
N VAL A 146 7.25 -23.51 -37.10
CA VAL A 146 6.17 -22.51 -37.12
C VAL A 146 4.90 -23.15 -37.65
N ILE A 147 4.92 -23.90 -38.74
CA ILE A 147 3.77 -24.62 -39.29
C ILE A 147 3.14 -25.55 -38.22
N LYS A 148 3.98 -26.35 -37.54
CA LYS A 148 3.50 -27.22 -36.46
C LYS A 148 2.81 -26.46 -35.37
N LEU A 149 3.41 -25.37 -34.89
CA LEU A 149 2.81 -24.51 -33.85
C LEU A 149 1.50 -23.82 -34.32
N GLU A 150 1.40 -23.45 -35.61
CA GLU A 150 0.17 -22.90 -36.19
C GLU A 150 -0.97 -23.91 -36.18
N ASN A 151 -0.68 -25.20 -36.48
CA ASN A 151 -1.64 -26.28 -36.36
C ASN A 151 -2.07 -26.50 -34.88
N ASP A 152 -1.10 -26.55 -33.97
CA ASP A 152 -1.36 -26.74 -32.54
C ASP A 152 -2.22 -25.54 -31.98
N ILE A 153 -2.00 -24.30 -32.46
CA ILE A 153 -2.84 -23.13 -32.12
C ILE A 153 -4.27 -23.33 -32.61
N THR A 154 -4.43 -23.83 -33.84
CA THR A 154 -5.76 -24.08 -34.41
C THR A 154 -6.53 -25.13 -33.59
N GLU A 155 -5.86 -26.20 -33.17
CA GLU A 155 -6.48 -27.18 -32.27
C GLU A 155 -6.78 -26.62 -30.87
N ALA A 156 -5.85 -25.88 -30.27
CA ALA A 156 -6.09 -25.23 -28.98
C ALA A 156 -7.28 -24.25 -29.04
N SER A 157 -7.42 -23.53 -30.16
CA SER A 157 -8.54 -22.61 -30.38
C SER A 157 -9.87 -23.35 -30.49
N LYS A 158 -9.93 -24.51 -31.21
CA LYS A 158 -11.13 -25.36 -31.30
C LYS A 158 -11.55 -25.91 -29.93
N LEU A 159 -10.58 -26.21 -29.07
CA LEU A 159 -10.82 -26.71 -27.71
C LEU A 159 -11.07 -25.59 -26.70
N GLU A 160 -11.14 -24.35 -27.13
CA GLU A 160 -11.26 -23.14 -26.28
C GLU A 160 -10.20 -23.03 -25.17
N ASN A 161 -9.05 -23.69 -25.36
CA ASN A 161 -7.96 -23.69 -24.40
C ASN A 161 -7.11 -22.42 -24.55
N THR A 162 -7.60 -21.34 -23.99
CA THR A 162 -6.99 -20.00 -24.06
C THR A 162 -5.57 -19.96 -23.51
N GLU A 163 -5.26 -20.71 -22.45
CA GLU A 163 -3.92 -20.71 -21.85
C GLU A 163 -2.90 -21.40 -22.75
N LEU A 164 -3.29 -22.53 -23.35
CA LEU A 164 -2.46 -23.24 -24.30
C LEU A 164 -2.24 -22.41 -25.58
N GLU A 165 -3.28 -21.78 -26.10
CA GLU A 165 -3.20 -20.90 -27.28
C GLU A 165 -2.22 -19.74 -27.05
N ILE A 166 -2.29 -19.07 -25.89
CA ILE A 166 -1.35 -18.00 -25.50
C ILE A 166 0.10 -18.52 -25.45
N ALA A 167 0.31 -19.70 -24.85
CA ALA A 167 1.64 -20.29 -24.72
C ALA A 167 2.23 -20.67 -26.09
N LEU A 168 1.43 -21.20 -27.01
CA LEU A 168 1.85 -21.56 -28.36
C LEU A 168 2.19 -20.33 -29.21
N ILE A 169 1.36 -19.28 -29.14
CA ILE A 169 1.65 -18.01 -29.81
C ILE A 169 2.96 -17.39 -29.27
N ALA A 170 3.18 -17.45 -27.94
CA ALA A 170 4.43 -16.97 -27.36
C ALA A 170 5.66 -17.74 -27.90
N LYS A 171 5.55 -19.06 -28.12
CA LYS A 171 6.62 -19.86 -28.75
C LYS A 171 6.88 -19.43 -30.20
N ILE A 172 5.84 -19.16 -30.99
CA ILE A 172 6.02 -18.63 -32.36
C ILE A 172 6.77 -17.31 -32.31
N LYS A 173 6.39 -16.39 -31.42
CA LYS A 173 7.06 -15.08 -31.27
C LYS A 173 8.52 -15.20 -30.82
N GLN A 174 8.90 -16.26 -30.14
CA GLN A 174 10.31 -16.57 -29.83
C GLN A 174 11.10 -17.04 -31.06
N LEU A 175 10.46 -17.80 -31.97
CA LEU A 175 11.07 -18.27 -33.20
C LEU A 175 11.14 -17.16 -34.27
N ASP A 176 10.15 -16.29 -34.29
CA ASP A 176 10.04 -15.15 -35.20
C ASP A 176 9.30 -13.98 -34.55
N ASN A 177 10.07 -13.02 -34.01
CA ASN A 177 9.52 -11.82 -33.35
C ASN A 177 8.91 -10.82 -34.32
N LEU A 178 9.21 -10.92 -35.62
CA LEU A 178 8.67 -10.04 -36.67
C LEU A 178 7.31 -10.53 -37.20
N LEU A 179 6.88 -11.72 -36.83
CA LEU A 179 5.59 -12.25 -37.24
C LEU A 179 4.46 -11.58 -36.45
N THR A 180 3.85 -10.53 -37.02
CA THR A 180 2.80 -9.72 -36.39
C THR A 180 1.38 -10.31 -36.47
N LYS A 181 1.19 -11.33 -37.30
CA LYS A 181 -0.10 -12.01 -37.58
C LYS A 181 -0.89 -12.35 -36.29
N TYR A 182 -0.21 -12.69 -35.21
CA TYR A 182 -0.85 -13.13 -33.95
C TYR A 182 -0.94 -12.03 -32.88
N ASP A 183 -0.42 -10.84 -33.11
CA ASP A 183 -0.33 -9.80 -32.04
C ASP A 183 -1.71 -9.39 -31.53
N GLU A 184 -2.64 -9.12 -32.44
CA GLU A 184 -4.02 -8.77 -32.08
C GLU A 184 -4.72 -9.93 -31.35
N ARG A 185 -4.59 -11.14 -31.87
CA ARG A 185 -5.19 -12.34 -31.25
C ARG A 185 -4.62 -12.59 -29.86
N LEU A 186 -3.30 -12.48 -29.69
CA LEU A 186 -2.63 -12.63 -28.40
C LEU A 186 -3.11 -11.62 -27.36
N ASN A 187 -3.28 -10.36 -27.80
CA ASN A 187 -3.78 -9.30 -26.91
C ASN A 187 -5.23 -9.57 -26.49
N LYS A 188 -6.10 -9.97 -27.41
CA LYS A 188 -7.48 -10.37 -27.11
C LYS A 188 -7.55 -11.55 -26.13
N LEU A 189 -6.75 -12.60 -26.35
CA LEU A 189 -6.70 -13.77 -25.49
C LEU A 189 -6.18 -13.44 -24.08
N LYS A 190 -5.12 -12.65 -23.98
CA LYS A 190 -4.58 -12.18 -22.70
C LYS A 190 -5.60 -11.33 -21.93
N PHE A 191 -6.31 -10.45 -22.62
CA PHE A 191 -7.35 -9.64 -22.01
C PHE A 191 -8.50 -10.51 -21.51
N SER A 192 -9.04 -11.41 -22.34
CA SER A 192 -10.13 -12.33 -21.95
C SER A 192 -9.73 -13.24 -20.77
N ASN A 193 -8.49 -13.73 -20.75
CA ASN A 193 -8.01 -14.53 -19.61
C ASN A 193 -7.91 -13.71 -18.31
N LYS A 194 -7.46 -12.44 -18.41
CA LYS A 194 -7.50 -11.52 -17.26
C LYS A 194 -8.93 -11.27 -16.77
N GLU A 195 -9.86 -11.05 -17.69
CA GLU A 195 -11.28 -10.86 -17.38
C GLU A 195 -11.90 -12.08 -16.67
N LYS A 196 -11.65 -13.28 -17.19
CA LYS A 196 -12.11 -14.53 -16.56
C LYS A 196 -11.56 -14.68 -15.13
N LYS A 197 -10.26 -14.42 -14.93
CA LYS A 197 -9.63 -14.46 -13.59
C LYS A 197 -10.21 -13.41 -12.65
N PHE A 198 -10.42 -12.20 -13.15
CA PHE A 198 -11.05 -11.12 -12.40
C PHE A 198 -12.48 -11.50 -11.94
N ASN A 199 -13.32 -11.92 -12.88
CA ASN A 199 -14.71 -12.28 -12.60
C ASN A 199 -14.81 -13.43 -11.59
N LYS A 200 -13.92 -14.44 -11.70
CA LYS A 200 -13.82 -15.53 -10.73
C LYS A 200 -13.48 -15.01 -9.33
N LEU A 201 -12.48 -14.15 -9.20
CA LEU A 201 -12.08 -13.58 -7.89
C LEU A 201 -13.17 -12.70 -7.27
N VAL A 202 -13.88 -11.93 -8.09
CA VAL A 202 -15.03 -11.12 -7.66
C VAL A 202 -16.15 -12.00 -7.15
N ALA A 203 -16.54 -13.04 -7.90
CA ALA A 203 -17.55 -13.98 -7.48
C ALA A 203 -17.19 -14.71 -6.18
N GLU A 204 -15.94 -15.19 -6.07
CA GLU A 204 -15.44 -15.82 -4.86
C GLU A 204 -15.38 -14.85 -3.66
N ALA A 205 -15.09 -13.56 -3.89
CA ALA A 205 -15.13 -12.54 -2.85
C ALA A 205 -16.56 -12.32 -2.37
N GLN A 206 -17.52 -12.29 -3.28
CA GLN A 206 -18.95 -12.15 -2.96
C GLN A 206 -19.46 -13.34 -2.13
N ILE A 207 -19.18 -14.58 -2.55
CA ILE A 207 -19.53 -15.78 -1.78
C ILE A 207 -18.92 -15.73 -0.37
N SER A 208 -17.61 -15.41 -0.29
CA SER A 208 -16.95 -15.26 1.03
C SER A 208 -17.60 -14.19 1.90
N LEU A 209 -18.13 -13.12 1.29
CA LEU A 209 -18.84 -12.07 2.01
C LEU A 209 -20.21 -12.55 2.50
N GLU A 210 -20.94 -13.31 1.71
CA GLU A 210 -22.20 -13.93 2.08
C GLU A 210 -22.03 -14.89 3.26
N ASP A 211 -20.97 -15.69 3.25
CA ASP A 211 -20.59 -16.61 4.33
C ASP A 211 -19.99 -15.91 5.58
N ASN A 212 -20.02 -14.58 5.66
CA ASN A 212 -19.42 -13.79 6.73
C ASN A 212 -17.89 -13.98 6.91
N GLN A 213 -17.20 -14.50 5.90
CA GLN A 213 -15.76 -14.67 5.86
C GLN A 213 -15.07 -13.38 5.38
N ILE A 214 -15.23 -12.28 6.13
CA ILE A 214 -14.83 -10.92 5.74
C ILE A 214 -13.36 -10.84 5.30
N ASN A 215 -12.45 -11.52 6.01
CA ASN A 215 -11.01 -11.50 5.68
C ASN A 215 -10.71 -12.25 4.37
N SER A 216 -11.41 -13.33 4.07
CA SER A 216 -11.31 -14.07 2.80
C SER A 216 -11.80 -13.20 1.65
N ALA A 217 -12.98 -12.58 1.79
CA ALA A 217 -13.53 -11.66 0.80
C ALA A 217 -12.55 -10.52 0.49
N ARG A 218 -11.97 -9.89 1.51
CA ARG A 218 -10.97 -8.81 1.35
C ARG A 218 -9.73 -9.26 0.60
N LYS A 219 -9.18 -10.44 0.91
CA LYS A 219 -8.01 -10.99 0.21
C LYS A 219 -8.30 -11.21 -1.28
N LYS A 220 -9.44 -11.81 -1.62
CA LYS A 220 -9.84 -12.07 -3.01
C LYS A 220 -10.08 -10.78 -3.78
N LEU A 221 -10.72 -9.80 -3.16
CA LEU A 221 -10.94 -8.49 -3.76
C LEU A 221 -9.64 -7.75 -4.04
N ASN A 222 -8.66 -7.81 -3.15
CA ASN A 222 -7.34 -7.24 -3.37
C ASN A 222 -6.57 -7.93 -4.52
N LEU A 223 -6.81 -9.23 -4.74
CA LEU A 223 -6.26 -9.93 -5.90
C LEU A 223 -6.95 -9.51 -7.20
N ALA A 224 -8.27 -9.32 -7.17
CA ALA A 224 -9.02 -8.82 -8.32
C ALA A 224 -8.58 -7.40 -8.71
N GLU A 225 -8.37 -6.52 -7.74
CA GLU A 225 -7.89 -5.14 -7.96
C GLU A 225 -6.51 -5.07 -8.65
N LYS A 226 -5.61 -6.04 -8.38
CA LYS A 226 -4.33 -6.12 -9.10
C LYS A 226 -4.50 -6.43 -10.59
N ILE A 227 -5.61 -7.06 -10.98
CA ILE A 227 -5.91 -7.38 -12.39
C ILE A 227 -6.53 -6.17 -13.09
N PHE A 228 -7.55 -5.56 -12.48
CA PHE A 228 -8.22 -4.35 -12.98
C PHE A 228 -8.35 -3.31 -11.85
N PRO A 229 -7.37 -2.40 -11.73
CA PRO A 229 -7.43 -1.30 -10.78
C PRO A 229 -8.63 -0.37 -11.06
N ASN A 230 -9.20 0.20 -9.99
CA ASN A 230 -10.29 1.18 -10.06
C ASN A 230 -11.59 0.68 -10.73
N ASN A 231 -11.86 -0.60 -10.68
CA ASN A 231 -13.09 -1.16 -11.21
C ASN A 231 -14.27 -0.89 -10.24
N ASP A 232 -15.41 -0.42 -10.76
CA ASP A 232 -16.57 -0.04 -9.94
C ASP A 232 -17.10 -1.20 -9.11
N THR A 233 -17.12 -2.43 -9.63
CA THR A 233 -17.53 -3.62 -8.89
C THR A 233 -16.70 -3.86 -7.64
N ILE A 234 -15.39 -3.57 -7.72
CA ILE A 234 -14.48 -3.64 -6.56
C ILE A 234 -14.88 -2.63 -5.51
N ASN A 235 -15.18 -1.39 -5.90
CA ASN A 235 -15.55 -0.32 -4.99
C ASN A 235 -16.84 -0.66 -4.24
N VAL A 236 -17.87 -1.13 -4.95
CA VAL A 236 -19.14 -1.56 -4.36
C VAL A 236 -18.95 -2.71 -3.35
N LEU A 237 -18.18 -3.73 -3.71
CA LEU A 237 -17.90 -4.85 -2.80
C LEU A 237 -17.06 -4.42 -1.59
N ARG A 238 -16.14 -3.48 -1.77
CA ARG A 238 -15.33 -2.93 -0.68
C ARG A 238 -16.19 -2.20 0.35
N GLU A 239 -17.12 -1.38 -0.10
CA GLU A 239 -18.10 -0.73 0.79
C GLU A 239 -18.96 -1.76 1.53
N SER A 240 -19.39 -2.80 0.85
CA SER A 240 -20.14 -3.90 1.45
C SER A 240 -19.34 -4.65 2.52
N ILE A 241 -18.05 -4.89 2.27
CA ILE A 241 -17.12 -5.49 3.24
C ILE A 241 -16.98 -4.59 4.46
N ILE A 242 -16.79 -3.28 4.28
CA ILE A 242 -16.65 -2.30 5.38
C ILE A 242 -17.92 -2.28 6.22
N LYS A 243 -19.09 -2.25 5.58
CA LYS A 243 -20.40 -2.27 6.26
C LYS A 243 -20.58 -3.54 7.10
N LYS A 244 -20.31 -4.72 6.53
CA LYS A 244 -20.44 -5.99 7.27
C LYS A 244 -19.41 -6.09 8.41
N ASP A 245 -18.17 -5.65 8.22
CA ASP A 245 -17.15 -5.63 9.28
C ASP A 245 -17.58 -4.74 10.45
N ARG A 246 -18.11 -3.55 10.17
CA ARG A 246 -18.67 -2.64 11.16
C ARG A 246 -19.80 -3.28 11.96
N ILE A 247 -20.77 -3.89 11.30
CA ILE A 247 -21.90 -4.59 11.96
C ILE A 247 -21.39 -5.70 12.86
N LYS A 248 -20.43 -6.52 12.38
CA LYS A 248 -19.83 -7.61 13.17
C LYS A 248 -19.11 -7.09 14.40
N ARG A 249 -18.33 -6.02 14.29
CA ARG A 249 -17.64 -5.38 15.43
C ARG A 249 -18.62 -4.86 16.47
N ILE A 250 -19.68 -4.18 16.04
CA ILE A 250 -20.72 -3.69 16.96
C ILE A 250 -21.37 -4.88 17.69
N SER A 251 -21.70 -5.96 17.00
CA SER A 251 -22.26 -7.16 17.62
C SER A 251 -21.34 -7.78 18.67
N THR A 252 -20.04 -7.86 18.38
CA THR A 252 -19.03 -8.34 19.33
C THR A 252 -18.97 -7.44 20.57
N LEU A 253 -18.90 -6.13 20.39
CA LEU A 253 -18.89 -5.16 21.49
C LEU A 253 -20.15 -5.25 22.35
N LYS A 254 -21.34 -5.41 21.74
CA LYS A 254 -22.61 -5.63 22.49
C LYS A 254 -22.58 -6.88 23.38
N ASN A 255 -21.99 -7.96 22.90
CA ASN A 255 -21.85 -9.19 23.70
C ASN A 255 -20.82 -9.02 24.85
N GLU A 256 -19.72 -8.35 24.60
CA GLU A 256 -18.74 -8.00 25.65
C GLU A 256 -19.37 -7.12 26.74
N ILE A 257 -20.15 -6.10 26.38
CA ILE A 257 -20.86 -5.21 27.31
C ILE A 257 -21.78 -6.00 28.23
N LYS A 258 -22.53 -6.97 27.72
CA LYS A 258 -23.42 -7.80 28.55
C LYS A 258 -22.66 -8.54 29.67
N GLY A 259 -21.47 -9.05 29.37
CA GLY A 259 -20.61 -9.69 30.36
C GLY A 259 -20.07 -8.67 31.37
N LEU A 260 -19.60 -7.54 30.93
CA LEU A 260 -19.04 -6.49 31.78
C LEU A 260 -20.07 -5.86 32.74
N ILE A 261 -21.33 -5.72 32.31
CA ILE A 261 -22.44 -5.28 33.16
C ILE A 261 -22.69 -6.28 34.30
N LYS A 262 -22.70 -7.59 34.03
CA LYS A 262 -22.85 -8.63 35.07
C LYS A 262 -21.75 -8.56 36.12
N ASP A 263 -20.56 -8.13 35.70
CA ASP A 263 -19.38 -7.99 36.57
C ASP A 263 -19.27 -6.60 37.24
N ASP A 264 -20.25 -5.72 37.04
CA ASP A 264 -20.22 -4.31 37.55
C ASP A 264 -18.97 -3.50 37.09
N LYS A 265 -18.42 -3.79 35.89
CA LYS A 265 -17.23 -3.11 35.37
C LYS A 265 -17.57 -1.84 34.58
N TRP A 266 -18.31 -0.94 35.19
CA TRP A 266 -18.94 0.23 34.53
C TRP A 266 -17.96 1.13 33.78
N LYS A 267 -16.76 1.38 34.29
CA LYS A 267 -15.74 2.17 33.59
C LYS A 267 -15.35 1.55 32.22
N VAL A 268 -15.31 0.22 32.15
CA VAL A 268 -15.01 -0.48 30.90
C VAL A 268 -16.22 -0.49 29.98
N VAL A 269 -17.41 -0.64 30.55
CA VAL A 269 -18.70 -0.56 29.82
C VAL A 269 -18.82 0.78 29.11
N ILE A 270 -18.57 1.91 29.80
CA ILE A 270 -18.55 3.26 29.22
C ILE A 270 -17.62 3.33 28.00
N LYS A 271 -16.39 2.81 28.14
CA LYS A 271 -15.45 2.79 27.02
C LYS A 271 -15.98 2.01 25.82
N LYS A 272 -16.59 0.83 26.06
CA LYS A 272 -17.15 -0.02 24.99
C LYS A 272 -18.35 0.63 24.28
N TYR A 273 -19.19 1.35 25.00
CA TYR A 273 -20.27 2.12 24.37
C TYR A 273 -19.71 3.24 23.50
N LYS A 274 -18.70 3.97 23.96
CA LYS A 274 -18.00 4.99 23.16
C LYS A 274 -17.35 4.39 21.92
N ASP A 275 -16.77 3.19 22.01
CA ASP A 275 -16.22 2.45 20.86
C ASP A 275 -17.31 2.13 19.81
N ILE A 276 -18.55 1.78 20.26
CA ILE A 276 -19.68 1.57 19.33
C ILE A 276 -20.08 2.89 18.65
N LEU A 277 -20.15 4.00 19.40
CA LEU A 277 -20.52 5.31 18.85
C LEU A 277 -19.49 5.84 17.84
N ILE A 278 -18.22 5.48 17.99
CA ILE A 278 -17.18 5.76 16.98
C ILE A 278 -17.46 4.98 15.67
N LEU A 279 -17.97 3.75 15.76
CA LEU A 279 -18.30 2.94 14.60
C LEU A 279 -19.63 3.35 13.95
N ASP A 280 -20.59 3.81 14.77
CA ASP A 280 -21.94 4.19 14.40
C ASP A 280 -22.46 5.25 15.38
N ASN A 281 -22.34 6.52 15.01
CA ASN A 281 -22.66 7.67 15.85
C ASN A 281 -24.16 7.79 16.19
N ASN A 282 -25.01 7.16 15.38
CA ASN A 282 -26.46 7.16 15.58
C ASN A 282 -26.97 5.90 16.29
N ASN A 283 -26.10 5.11 16.91
CA ASN A 283 -26.46 3.87 17.56
C ASN A 283 -27.22 4.13 18.88
N ILE A 284 -28.54 4.06 18.85
CA ILE A 284 -29.43 4.32 20.00
C ILE A 284 -29.06 3.45 21.21
N PHE A 285 -28.83 2.15 21.00
CA PHE A 285 -28.43 1.24 22.08
C PHE A 285 -27.15 1.71 22.80
N ALA A 286 -26.17 2.24 22.05
CA ALA A 286 -24.93 2.69 22.64
C ALA A 286 -25.08 4.06 23.32
N ALA A 287 -25.91 4.96 22.80
CA ALA A 287 -26.18 6.25 23.41
C ALA A 287 -26.90 6.09 24.77
N GLU A 288 -28.05 5.40 24.78
CA GLU A 288 -28.82 5.15 26.00
C GLU A 288 -28.01 4.35 27.04
N GLY A 289 -27.26 3.34 26.57
CA GLY A 289 -26.43 2.54 27.45
C GLY A 289 -25.24 3.31 28.05
N LEU A 290 -24.69 4.28 27.32
CA LEU A 290 -23.61 5.14 27.79
C LEU A 290 -24.12 6.04 28.92
N ASP A 291 -25.26 6.69 28.73
CA ASP A 291 -25.87 7.58 29.74
C ASP A 291 -26.12 6.80 31.04
N LEU A 292 -26.78 5.63 30.94
CA LEU A 292 -27.02 4.75 32.09
C LEU A 292 -25.71 4.33 32.78
N ALA A 293 -24.68 3.97 32.01
CA ALA A 293 -23.43 3.52 32.59
C ALA A 293 -22.65 4.66 33.27
N GLU A 294 -22.71 5.88 32.75
CA GLU A 294 -22.11 7.08 33.32
C GLU A 294 -22.81 7.45 34.64
N ASP A 295 -24.16 7.41 34.67
CA ASP A 295 -24.95 7.65 35.88
C ASP A 295 -24.59 6.65 37.00
N ILE A 296 -24.60 5.35 36.72
CA ILE A 296 -24.24 4.33 37.70
C ILE A 296 -22.80 4.53 38.20
N ASN A 297 -21.85 4.80 37.30
CA ASN A 297 -20.46 4.98 37.69
C ASN A 297 -20.26 6.22 38.59
N GLU A 298 -20.98 7.31 38.34
CA GLU A 298 -20.90 8.50 39.15
C GLU A 298 -21.60 8.27 40.52
N LEU A 299 -22.76 7.63 40.55
CA LEU A 299 -23.42 7.23 41.81
C LEU A 299 -22.51 6.35 42.69
N VAL A 300 -21.89 5.31 42.10
CA VAL A 300 -20.93 4.44 42.81
C VAL A 300 -19.79 5.25 43.41
N LYS A 301 -19.26 6.25 42.67
CA LYS A 301 -18.16 7.10 43.16
C LYS A 301 -18.60 7.97 44.32
N GLN A 302 -19.74 8.65 44.17
CA GLN A 302 -20.23 9.57 45.22
C GLN A 302 -20.64 8.85 46.50
N ILE A 303 -21.35 7.73 46.38
CA ILE A 303 -21.74 6.90 47.52
C ILE A 303 -20.51 6.33 48.26
N ASN A 304 -19.49 5.86 47.54
CA ASN A 304 -18.26 5.38 48.15
C ASN A 304 -17.51 6.47 48.94
N ILE A 305 -17.53 7.73 48.46
CA ILE A 305 -16.93 8.86 49.20
C ILE A 305 -17.59 9.02 50.59
N LEU A 306 -18.93 8.95 50.64
CA LEU A 306 -19.66 9.04 51.89
C LEU A 306 -19.49 7.81 52.80
N ASN A 307 -19.50 6.60 52.24
CA ASN A 307 -19.27 5.38 52.96
C ASN A 307 -17.86 5.28 53.56
N ASN A 308 -16.84 5.79 52.85
CA ASN A 308 -15.46 5.83 53.36
C ASN A 308 -15.21 6.91 54.43
N LYS A 309 -16.11 7.93 54.52
CA LYS A 309 -16.01 9.01 55.48
C LYS A 309 -17.38 9.25 56.17
N PRO A 310 -17.89 8.26 56.90
CA PRO A 310 -19.28 8.31 57.38
C PRO A 310 -19.55 9.40 58.42
N LEU A 311 -18.55 9.94 59.11
CA LEU A 311 -18.70 11.12 59.97
C LEU A 311 -19.15 12.38 59.21
N LEU A 312 -18.99 12.43 57.86
CA LEU A 312 -19.54 13.53 57.04
C LEU A 312 -21.06 13.56 57.09
N LEU A 313 -21.73 12.44 57.33
CA LEU A 313 -23.19 12.29 57.41
C LEU A 313 -23.81 12.96 58.65
N THR A 314 -23.01 13.39 59.62
CA THR A 314 -23.48 14.16 60.78
C THR A 314 -23.79 15.61 60.40
N LYS A 315 -23.29 16.10 59.24
CA LYS A 315 -23.61 17.44 58.72
C LYS A 315 -24.86 17.35 57.82
N ILE A 316 -25.80 18.25 58.06
CA ILE A 316 -27.11 18.28 57.37
C ILE A 316 -27.00 18.30 55.84
N GLU A 317 -26.03 19.08 55.30
CA GLU A 317 -25.81 19.17 53.87
C GLU A 317 -25.45 17.83 53.24
N ASN A 318 -24.51 17.08 53.87
CA ASN A 318 -24.09 15.74 53.41
C ASN A 318 -25.19 14.72 53.62
N LEU A 319 -25.97 14.84 54.68
CA LEU A 319 -27.12 13.96 54.94
C LEU A 319 -28.17 14.14 53.81
N ASN A 320 -28.53 15.34 53.48
CA ASN A 320 -29.48 15.62 52.40
C ASN A 320 -28.94 15.11 51.04
N LYS A 321 -27.66 15.31 50.78
CA LYS A 321 -27.00 14.76 49.60
C LYS A 321 -27.05 13.23 49.57
N ALA A 322 -26.81 12.57 50.72
CA ALA A 322 -26.86 11.12 50.81
C ALA A 322 -28.27 10.54 50.54
N ILE A 323 -29.31 11.22 51.02
CA ILE A 323 -30.71 10.82 50.79
C ILE A 323 -31.02 10.94 49.29
N LEU A 324 -30.63 12.03 48.62
CA LEU A 324 -30.82 12.20 47.19
C LEU A 324 -30.07 11.16 46.37
N LEU A 325 -28.83 10.79 46.79
CA LEU A 325 -28.07 9.73 46.14
C LEU A 325 -28.74 8.37 46.25
N LEU A 326 -29.34 8.06 47.42
CA LEU A 326 -30.12 6.80 47.59
C LEU A 326 -31.35 6.75 46.71
N GLU A 327 -32.09 7.87 46.63
CA GLU A 327 -33.27 8.01 45.78
C GLU A 327 -32.88 7.78 44.30
N ASN A 328 -31.87 8.47 43.79
CA ASN A 328 -31.38 8.29 42.44
C ASN A 328 -30.84 6.86 42.17
N ALA A 329 -30.11 6.30 43.10
CA ALA A 329 -29.55 4.98 42.99
C ALA A 329 -30.62 3.88 42.95
N SER A 330 -31.81 4.10 43.56
CA SER A 330 -32.89 3.11 43.56
C SER A 330 -33.30 2.62 42.17
N ASN A 331 -33.22 3.51 41.19
CA ASN A 331 -33.53 3.21 39.79
C ASN A 331 -32.57 2.15 39.16
N TYR A 332 -31.35 2.03 39.69
CA TYR A 332 -30.28 1.26 39.08
C TYR A 332 -29.84 0.03 39.90
N THR A 333 -30.36 -0.15 41.10
CA THR A 333 -29.98 -1.28 42.01
C THR A 333 -30.30 -2.65 41.41
N LYS A 334 -31.28 -2.75 40.52
CA LYS A 334 -31.60 -4.00 39.79
C LYS A 334 -30.55 -4.35 38.74
N VAL A 335 -29.81 -3.36 38.24
CA VAL A 335 -28.83 -3.51 37.16
C VAL A 335 -27.43 -3.69 37.73
N SER A 336 -27.09 -3.02 38.83
CA SER A 336 -25.77 -3.05 39.48
C SER A 336 -25.84 -3.67 40.90
N LYS A 337 -25.28 -4.86 41.05
CA LYS A 337 -25.16 -5.51 42.37
C LYS A 337 -24.27 -4.72 43.33
N LYS A 338 -23.20 -4.11 42.77
CA LYS A 338 -22.30 -3.27 43.55
C LYS A 338 -23.03 -2.06 44.10
N LEU A 339 -23.86 -1.41 43.30
CA LEU A 339 -24.65 -0.25 43.71
C LEU A 339 -25.63 -0.64 44.82
N LEU A 340 -26.30 -1.79 44.71
CA LEU A 340 -27.18 -2.32 45.74
C LEU A 340 -26.48 -2.52 47.08
N VAL A 341 -25.25 -3.08 47.09
CA VAL A 341 -24.49 -3.29 48.31
C VAL A 341 -24.06 -1.98 48.95
N ILE A 342 -23.54 -1.03 48.17
CA ILE A 342 -23.03 0.24 48.73
C ILE A 342 -24.16 1.18 49.16
N THR A 343 -25.34 1.11 48.55
CA THR A 343 -26.54 1.84 49.01
C THR A 343 -27.02 1.32 50.37
N GLY A 344 -27.12 0.00 50.52
CA GLY A 344 -27.45 -0.58 51.84
C GLY A 344 -26.46 -0.22 52.94
N LEU A 345 -25.15 -0.13 52.62
CA LEU A 345 -24.15 0.37 53.56
C LEU A 345 -24.36 1.88 53.89
N LEU A 346 -24.72 2.71 52.86
CA LEU A 346 -25.00 4.15 53.08
C LEU A 346 -26.22 4.34 53.96
N GLU A 347 -27.30 3.61 53.75
CA GLU A 347 -28.50 3.63 54.60
C GLU A 347 -28.15 3.32 56.06
N LYS A 348 -27.37 2.27 56.27
CA LYS A 348 -26.86 1.91 57.62
C LYS A 348 -26.06 3.04 58.24
N ASN A 349 -25.13 3.66 57.48
CA ASN A 349 -24.29 4.76 57.94
C ASN A 349 -25.12 6.02 58.28
N ILE A 350 -26.15 6.33 57.47
CA ILE A 350 -27.10 7.44 57.74
C ILE A 350 -27.83 7.22 59.05
N LYS A 351 -28.31 5.97 59.32
CA LYS A 351 -28.99 5.63 60.57
C LYS A 351 -28.05 5.83 61.74
N LEU A 352 -26.86 5.24 61.69
CA LEU A 352 -25.86 5.35 62.76
C LEU A 352 -25.41 6.82 63.03
N ALA A 353 -25.25 7.64 61.96
CA ALA A 353 -24.86 9.05 62.08
C ALA A 353 -25.91 9.91 62.78
N ASN A 354 -27.18 9.47 62.76
CA ASN A 354 -28.27 10.19 63.39
C ASN A 354 -28.69 9.61 64.77
N GLU A 355 -28.24 8.44 65.12
CA GLU A 355 -28.41 7.87 66.47
C GLU A 355 -27.39 8.51 67.44
N PRO A 356 -27.85 9.15 68.52
CA PRO A 356 -26.93 9.73 69.50
C PRO A 356 -26.32 8.67 70.41
N ALA A 357 -25.03 8.84 70.67
CA ALA A 357 -24.32 8.10 71.76
C ALA A 357 -24.62 8.72 73.13
N VAL A 358 -24.71 7.85 74.11
CA VAL A 358 -24.87 8.26 75.54
C VAL A 358 -23.49 8.57 76.10
N VAL A 359 -23.21 9.82 76.46
CA VAL A 359 -21.95 10.26 77.05
C VAL A 359 -22.16 10.54 78.52
N ASN A 360 -21.61 9.63 79.37
CA ASN A 360 -21.66 9.77 80.81
C ASN A 360 -20.42 10.53 81.31
N ILE A 361 -20.64 11.68 81.90
CA ILE A 361 -19.58 12.55 82.39
C ILE A 361 -19.60 12.49 83.93
N LYS A 362 -18.45 12.19 84.48
CA LYS A 362 -18.18 12.23 85.93
C LYS A 362 -17.25 13.40 86.23
N SER A 363 -17.51 14.12 87.38
CA SER A 363 -16.67 15.24 87.81
C SER A 363 -16.71 15.35 89.38
N ASP A 364 -16.05 16.42 89.94
CA ASP A 364 -15.86 16.65 91.35
C ASP A 364 -16.83 17.69 91.94
N ASP A 365 -17.85 18.11 91.23
CA ASP A 365 -18.80 19.19 91.54
C ASP A 365 -18.16 20.60 91.79
N LYS A 366 -16.86 20.72 91.56
CA LYS A 366 -16.08 21.95 91.70
C LYS A 366 -15.54 22.46 90.36
N THR A 367 -15.31 21.55 89.41
CA THR A 367 -14.87 21.86 88.05
C THR A 367 -16.04 22.32 87.16
N ASP A 368 -15.97 23.50 86.66
CA ASP A 368 -16.98 24.06 85.73
C ASP A 368 -16.67 23.55 84.31
N ILE A 369 -17.55 22.72 83.71
CA ILE A 369 -17.38 22.05 82.46
C ILE A 369 -18.13 22.76 81.33
N LYS A 370 -17.46 22.96 80.22
CA LYS A 370 -18.03 23.50 78.97
C LYS A 370 -17.78 22.58 77.83
N LEU A 371 -18.80 22.29 77.05
CA LEU A 371 -18.65 21.65 75.74
C LEU A 371 -18.48 22.76 74.66
N LYS A 372 -17.22 22.87 74.15
CA LYS A 372 -16.90 23.98 73.20
C LYS A 372 -17.83 23.97 72.01
N LYS A 373 -18.29 25.15 71.59
CA LYS A 373 -19.22 25.42 70.46
C LYS A 373 -20.65 24.88 70.65
N ILE A 374 -20.96 24.20 71.80
CA ILE A 374 -22.29 23.61 71.98
C ILE A 374 -22.96 24.26 73.22
N GLY A 375 -22.28 24.30 74.34
CA GLY A 375 -22.89 24.90 75.55
C GLY A 375 -22.12 24.66 76.84
N ILE A 376 -22.64 25.18 77.92
CA ILE A 376 -22.15 25.08 79.27
C ILE A 376 -22.81 23.83 79.91
N ILE A 377 -22.04 22.97 80.52
CA ILE A 377 -22.52 21.82 81.30
C ILE A 377 -22.60 22.16 82.76
N GLY A 378 -21.71 23.06 83.28
CA GLY A 378 -21.63 23.54 84.63
C GLY A 378 -20.84 22.59 85.54
N LYS A 379 -20.98 22.90 86.88
CA LYS A 379 -20.40 22.01 87.92
C LYS A 379 -21.33 20.86 88.19
N ILE A 380 -20.80 19.60 88.10
CA ILE A 380 -21.59 18.40 88.19
C ILE A 380 -20.82 17.31 88.89
N LYS A 381 -21.50 16.31 89.52
CA LYS A 381 -20.96 15.06 89.93
C LYS A 381 -21.05 14.02 88.85
N ASN A 382 -22.24 13.88 88.27
CA ASN A 382 -22.53 13.00 87.15
C ASN A 382 -23.53 13.67 86.23
N LYS A 383 -23.34 13.52 84.91
CA LYS A 383 -24.30 14.00 83.87
C LYS A 383 -24.22 13.14 82.67
N THR A 384 -25.38 12.84 82.14
CA THR A 384 -25.51 12.12 80.88
C THR A 384 -25.90 13.11 79.75
N LEU A 385 -25.22 13.04 78.63
CA LEU A 385 -25.52 13.76 77.43
C LEU A 385 -25.76 12.81 76.27
N ASN A 386 -26.64 13.21 75.37
CA ASN A 386 -26.84 12.49 74.11
C ASN A 386 -26.16 13.28 72.99
N LEU A 387 -25.03 12.79 72.47
CA LEU A 387 -24.24 13.46 71.43
C LEU A 387 -24.18 12.58 70.21
N LYS A 388 -24.37 13.16 69.00
CA LYS A 388 -24.18 12.45 67.73
C LYS A 388 -22.71 12.14 67.49
N ALA A 389 -22.40 11.19 66.61
CA ALA A 389 -21.04 10.93 66.16
C ALA A 389 -20.34 12.23 65.70
N GLY A 390 -19.05 12.41 66.11
CA GLY A 390 -18.31 13.62 65.77
C GLY A 390 -17.18 13.91 66.76
N LYS A 391 -16.50 15.02 66.55
CA LYS A 391 -15.39 15.49 67.38
C LYS A 391 -15.87 16.55 68.37
N TYR A 392 -15.65 16.33 69.64
CA TYR A 392 -16.06 17.17 70.74
C TYR A 392 -14.87 17.56 71.61
N ILE A 393 -14.87 18.80 72.09
CA ILE A 393 -13.86 19.33 73.00
C ILE A 393 -14.55 19.72 74.31
N PHE A 394 -14.25 19.02 75.37
CA PHE A 394 -14.68 19.32 76.72
C PHE A 394 -13.62 20.16 77.41
N GLU A 395 -13.98 21.30 77.97
CA GLU A 395 -13.13 22.18 78.73
C GLU A 395 -13.59 22.20 80.18
N GLY A 396 -12.71 21.85 81.14
CA GLY A 396 -12.94 21.96 82.55
C GLY A 396 -12.11 23.13 83.11
N LYS A 397 -12.76 23.99 83.89
CA LYS A 397 -12.12 25.13 84.60
C LYS A 397 -12.44 25.11 86.09
N ARG A 398 -11.41 25.40 86.94
CA ARG A 398 -11.58 25.59 88.35
C ARG A 398 -10.59 26.64 88.80
N VAL A 399 -11.06 27.54 89.70
CA VAL A 399 -10.24 28.61 90.25
C VAL A 399 -9.06 28.08 91.02
N GLY A 400 -7.81 28.49 90.66
CA GLY A 400 -6.55 28.03 91.25
C GLY A 400 -6.05 26.71 90.70
N TYR A 401 -6.62 26.23 89.60
CA TYR A 401 -6.21 24.95 88.92
C TYR A 401 -6.04 25.18 87.46
N LYS A 402 -5.15 24.34 86.86
CA LYS A 402 -4.96 24.35 85.42
C LYS A 402 -6.22 23.89 84.67
N THR A 403 -6.53 24.60 83.57
CA THR A 403 -7.64 24.21 82.71
C THR A 403 -7.34 22.88 82.01
N ILE A 404 -8.29 21.95 82.02
CA ILE A 404 -8.21 20.69 81.31
C ILE A 404 -9.01 20.78 80.00
N LEU A 405 -8.43 20.25 78.91
CA LEU A 405 -9.08 20.09 77.61
C LEU A 405 -9.06 18.60 77.24
N ILE A 406 -10.21 17.99 77.01
CA ILE A 406 -10.36 16.62 76.57
C ILE A 406 -10.99 16.63 75.18
N GLU A 407 -10.22 16.20 74.16
CA GLU A 407 -10.75 15.95 72.83
C GLU A 407 -11.24 14.49 72.77
N LYS A 408 -12.50 14.29 72.45
CA LYS A 408 -13.11 13.00 72.23
C LYS A 408 -13.76 12.95 70.89
N GLU A 409 -13.35 11.97 70.08
CA GLU A 409 -14.04 11.60 68.84
C GLU A 409 -15.02 10.46 69.19
N ILE A 410 -16.30 10.68 68.86
CA ILE A 410 -17.38 9.70 69.00
C ILE A 410 -17.53 9.03 67.66
N ALA A 411 -17.21 7.70 67.62
CA ALA A 411 -17.39 6.90 66.38
C ALA A 411 -18.89 6.63 66.11
N LEU A 412 -19.25 6.31 64.84
CA LEU A 412 -20.65 6.07 64.48
C LEU A 412 -21.30 4.89 65.22
N ASP A 413 -20.53 3.88 65.56
CA ASP A 413 -20.99 2.66 66.20
C ASP A 413 -20.79 2.69 67.75
N GLU A 414 -20.20 3.76 68.32
CA GLU A 414 -19.95 3.93 69.76
C GLU A 414 -21.23 4.39 70.43
N LYS A 415 -21.84 3.50 71.22
CA LYS A 415 -23.16 3.76 71.86
C LYS A 415 -23.06 4.37 73.23
N THR A 416 -22.01 4.08 74.01
CA THR A 416 -21.83 4.57 75.39
C THR A 416 -20.39 4.99 75.60
N ILE A 417 -20.21 6.17 76.15
CA ILE A 417 -18.90 6.77 76.43
C ILE A 417 -18.86 7.20 77.89
N PHE A 418 -17.75 6.95 78.54
CA PHE A 418 -17.50 7.45 79.89
C PHE A 418 -16.33 8.41 79.85
N LEU A 419 -16.55 9.63 80.39
CA LEU A 419 -15.55 10.67 80.49
C LEU A 419 -15.46 11.13 81.96
N GLU A 420 -14.22 11.26 82.46
CA GLU A 420 -13.97 11.91 83.74
C GLU A 420 -13.25 13.25 83.52
N ILE A 421 -13.81 14.32 84.09
CA ILE A 421 -13.32 15.70 83.82
C ILE A 421 -13.17 16.43 85.15
N ILE A 422 -11.94 16.40 85.71
CA ILE A 422 -11.62 16.96 87.00
C ILE A 422 -10.33 17.79 86.88
N CYS A 423 -10.40 19.09 87.34
CA CYS A 423 -9.20 19.91 87.43
C CYS A 423 -8.48 19.60 88.79
N ASN A 424 -7.41 18.82 88.79
CA ASN A 424 -6.67 18.34 89.90
C ASN A 424 -5.25 18.92 90.05
N GLU A 425 -4.70 19.59 89.04
CA GLU A 425 -3.38 20.19 89.07
C GLU A 425 -3.49 21.69 89.42
N ARG A 426 -2.90 22.12 90.55
CA ARG A 426 -2.88 23.52 90.98
C ARG A 426 -1.95 24.36 90.11
N ILE A 427 -2.29 25.64 89.92
CA ILE A 427 -1.45 26.65 89.29
C ILE A 427 -0.48 27.20 90.31
#